data_8da21b13da746ab09f01a19197a5c88f
#
_entry.id   8da21b13da746ab09f01a19197a5c88f
#
_cell.length_a   1.000
_cell.length_b   1.000
_cell.length_c   1.000
_cell.angle_alpha   90.00
_cell.angle_beta   90.00
_cell.angle_gamma   90.00
#
_symmetry.space_group_name_H-M   'P 1'
#
loop_
_entity.id
_entity.type
_entity.pdbx_description
1 polymer ?
#
loop_
_entity_poly.entity_id
_entity_poly.type
_entity_poly.pdbx_seq_one_letter_code
_entity_poly.pdbx_strand_id
1 'polypeptide(L)'
;MRTDIIEYLQKEVYHRCKQPTNKFGMGCYYHIEAVVKNAEILAEKYGADKETVTIAAWLHDIASITDYAMYEEHHKYEADIAKEILNELNYDKEKTALVQKCILNHRGSVKLGRTSIEELYVADADAISHFDSVPSLLYLAYVERKMDIEQGAQFVRKKLERSYNKLSDESKEIYKVKYE
;
A
#
# COMPACT_ATOMS: atom_id res chain seq x y z
N MET A 1 5.26 15.57 -13.69
CA MET A 1 4.43 14.44 -13.20
C MET A 1 3.66 13.83 -14.35
N ARG A 2 3.70 12.51 -14.53
CA ARG A 2 2.98 11.74 -15.56
C ARG A 2 1.53 11.48 -15.12
N THR A 3 0.71 12.53 -15.21
CA THR A 3 -0.72 12.47 -14.83
C THR A 3 -1.50 11.42 -15.62
N ASP A 4 -1.13 11.20 -16.87
CA ASP A 4 -1.68 10.15 -17.74
C ASP A 4 -1.51 8.74 -17.15
N ILE A 5 -0.33 8.44 -16.61
CA ILE A 5 -0.06 7.16 -15.92
C ILE A 5 -0.88 7.05 -14.63
N ILE A 6 -0.90 8.11 -13.82
CA ILE A 6 -1.63 8.11 -12.55
C ILE A 6 -3.13 7.88 -12.78
N GLU A 7 -3.73 8.56 -13.76
CA GLU A 7 -5.13 8.35 -14.12
C GLU A 7 -5.41 6.92 -14.64
N TYR A 8 -4.48 6.36 -15.42
CA TYR A 8 -4.57 4.97 -15.85
C TYR A 8 -4.54 4.01 -14.64
N LEU A 9 -3.57 4.17 -13.74
CA LEU A 9 -3.42 3.32 -12.57
C LEU A 9 -4.63 3.39 -11.65
N GLN A 10 -5.19 4.57 -11.43
CA GLN A 10 -6.41 4.74 -10.64
C GLN A 10 -7.57 3.91 -11.21
N LYS A 11 -7.78 3.97 -12.52
CA LYS A 11 -8.83 3.21 -13.21
C LYS A 11 -8.57 1.71 -13.17
N GLU A 12 -7.34 1.29 -13.39
CA GLU A 12 -6.92 -0.10 -13.39
C GLU A 12 -7.08 -0.74 -12.01
N VAL A 13 -6.61 -0.07 -10.95
CA VAL A 13 -6.77 -0.51 -9.56
C VAL A 13 -8.26 -0.60 -9.19
N TYR A 14 -9.06 0.41 -9.55
CA TYR A 14 -10.50 0.38 -9.31
C TYR A 14 -11.17 -0.79 -10.02
N HIS A 15 -10.79 -1.06 -11.28
CA HIS A 15 -11.29 -2.20 -12.04
C HIS A 15 -10.95 -3.53 -11.39
N ARG A 16 -9.68 -3.73 -10.98
CA ARG A 16 -9.24 -4.96 -10.30
C ARG A 16 -9.93 -5.15 -8.95
N CYS A 17 -10.13 -4.08 -8.18
CA CYS A 17 -10.84 -4.16 -6.90
C CYS A 17 -12.30 -4.66 -7.04
N LYS A 18 -12.92 -4.48 -8.21
CA LYS A 18 -14.29 -4.97 -8.51
C LYS A 18 -14.34 -6.42 -8.97
N GLN A 19 -13.22 -7.05 -9.28
CA GLN A 19 -13.21 -8.42 -9.77
C GLN A 19 -13.54 -9.42 -8.66
N PRO A 20 -14.22 -10.53 -8.96
CA PRO A 20 -14.54 -11.57 -7.96
C PRO A 20 -13.31 -12.30 -7.42
N THR A 21 -12.16 -12.17 -8.08
CA THR A 21 -10.86 -12.68 -7.62
C THR A 21 -10.28 -11.87 -6.46
N ASN A 22 -10.68 -10.60 -6.33
CA ASN A 22 -10.35 -9.78 -5.17
C ASN A 22 -11.19 -10.21 -3.96
N LYS A 23 -10.54 -10.75 -2.92
CA LYS A 23 -11.21 -11.19 -1.68
C LYS A 23 -11.21 -10.13 -0.57
N PHE A 24 -10.66 -8.94 -0.83
CA PHE A 24 -10.66 -7.84 0.14
C PHE A 24 -11.89 -6.93 0.02
N GLY A 25 -12.71 -7.12 -1.02
CA GLY A 25 -13.84 -6.24 -1.34
C GLY A 25 -13.38 -4.83 -1.74
N MET A 26 -14.33 -3.92 -1.91
CA MET A 26 -14.03 -2.53 -2.31
C MET A 26 -13.28 -1.73 -1.23
N GLY A 27 -13.19 -2.23 -0.01
CA GLY A 27 -12.40 -1.60 1.06
C GLY A 27 -10.92 -1.48 0.72
N CYS A 28 -10.38 -2.38 -0.12
CA CYS A 28 -8.99 -2.29 -0.57
C CYS A 28 -8.74 -1.07 -1.48
N TYR A 29 -9.70 -0.69 -2.32
CA TYR A 29 -9.59 0.52 -3.13
C TYR A 29 -9.44 1.77 -2.27
N TYR A 30 -10.30 1.92 -1.26
CA TYR A 30 -10.23 3.06 -0.33
C TYR A 30 -8.95 3.06 0.52
N HIS A 31 -8.44 1.87 0.85
CA HIS A 31 -7.12 1.75 1.49
C HIS A 31 -6.02 2.28 0.55
N ILE A 32 -5.99 1.83 -0.71
CA ILE A 32 -4.98 2.27 -1.69
C ILE A 32 -5.07 3.78 -1.92
N GLU A 33 -6.28 4.36 -2.06
CA GLU A 33 -6.45 5.83 -2.15
C GLU A 33 -5.88 6.56 -0.92
N ALA A 34 -6.09 6.01 0.28
CA ALA A 34 -5.52 6.57 1.50
C ALA A 34 -3.99 6.47 1.51
N VAL A 35 -3.41 5.36 1.01
CA VAL A 35 -1.96 5.21 0.87
C VAL A 35 -1.40 6.26 -0.09
N VAL A 36 -2.01 6.45 -1.25
CA VAL A 36 -1.62 7.48 -2.22
C VAL A 36 -1.61 8.87 -1.58
N LYS A 37 -2.71 9.24 -0.91
CA LYS A 37 -2.82 10.54 -0.23
C LYS A 37 -1.75 10.74 0.83
N ASN A 38 -1.53 9.73 1.68
CA ASN A 38 -0.53 9.80 2.73
C ASN A 38 0.90 9.84 2.16
N ALA A 39 1.20 9.08 1.10
CA ALA A 39 2.48 9.09 0.42
C ALA A 39 2.79 10.48 -0.20
N GLU A 40 1.80 11.10 -0.84
CA GLU A 40 1.95 12.45 -1.38
C GLU A 40 2.22 13.51 -0.29
N ILE A 41 1.50 13.44 0.84
CA ILE A 41 1.70 14.33 1.98
C ILE A 41 3.13 14.18 2.55
N LEU A 42 3.57 12.94 2.74
CA LEU A 42 4.91 12.66 3.25
C LEU A 42 6.00 13.10 2.26
N ALA A 43 5.81 12.82 0.96
CA ALA A 43 6.75 13.24 -0.08
C ALA A 43 6.89 14.77 -0.14
N GLU A 44 5.78 15.49 -0.09
CA GLU A 44 5.78 16.96 -0.10
C GLU A 44 6.46 17.55 1.15
N LYS A 45 6.21 16.93 2.30
CA LYS A 45 6.79 17.38 3.59
C LYS A 45 8.29 17.11 3.69
N TYR A 46 8.77 15.98 3.19
CA TYR A 46 10.12 15.50 3.42
C TYR A 46 10.99 15.44 2.17
N GLY A 47 10.50 15.89 1.03
CA GLY A 47 11.28 16.07 -0.20
C GLY A 47 11.53 14.78 -1.01
N ALA A 48 10.69 13.76 -0.89
CA ALA A 48 10.73 12.60 -1.77
C ALA A 48 10.15 12.90 -3.16
N ASP A 49 10.50 12.10 -4.18
CA ASP A 49 9.92 12.23 -5.52
C ASP A 49 8.42 11.86 -5.48
N LYS A 50 7.58 12.91 -5.49
CA LYS A 50 6.12 12.77 -5.39
C LYS A 50 5.54 11.85 -6.48
N GLU A 51 6.06 11.92 -7.71
CA GLU A 51 5.58 11.07 -8.81
C GLU A 51 5.86 9.58 -8.52
N THR A 52 7.08 9.27 -8.10
CA THR A 52 7.50 7.91 -7.78
C THR A 52 6.68 7.31 -6.63
N VAL A 53 6.50 8.06 -5.54
CA VAL A 53 5.73 7.54 -4.38
C VAL A 53 4.25 7.38 -4.71
N THR A 54 3.66 8.28 -5.52
CA THR A 54 2.28 8.19 -5.98
C THR A 54 2.05 6.93 -6.82
N ILE A 55 2.94 6.67 -7.79
CA ILE A 55 2.87 5.48 -8.65
C ILE A 55 3.08 4.21 -7.82
N ALA A 56 4.08 4.20 -6.94
CA ALA A 56 4.33 3.06 -6.06
C ALA A 56 3.16 2.78 -5.12
N ALA A 57 2.53 3.83 -4.57
CA ALA A 57 1.35 3.71 -3.72
C ALA A 57 0.13 3.13 -4.47
N TRP A 58 -0.10 3.50 -5.74
CA TRP A 58 -1.17 2.88 -6.55
C TRP A 58 -0.92 1.39 -6.81
N LEU A 59 0.34 0.96 -6.89
CA LEU A 59 0.71 -0.40 -7.30
C LEU A 59 1.12 -1.33 -6.15
N HIS A 60 1.21 -0.83 -4.89
CA HIS A 60 1.80 -1.60 -3.79
C HIS A 60 1.05 -2.88 -3.41
N ASP A 61 -0.26 -2.94 -3.68
CA ASP A 61 -1.13 -4.10 -3.41
C ASP A 61 -1.74 -4.70 -4.70
N ILE A 62 -1.18 -4.38 -5.88
CA ILE A 62 -1.76 -4.75 -7.19
C ILE A 62 -1.92 -6.26 -7.39
N ALA A 63 -1.00 -7.08 -6.88
CA ALA A 63 -1.09 -8.54 -6.95
C ALA A 63 -2.19 -9.06 -6.04
N SER A 64 -2.26 -8.57 -4.82
CA SER A 64 -3.22 -8.98 -3.79
C SER A 64 -4.66 -8.77 -4.25
N ILE A 65 -4.94 -7.65 -4.93
CA ILE A 65 -6.28 -7.33 -5.47
C ILE A 65 -6.57 -8.03 -6.81
N THR A 66 -5.55 -8.52 -7.51
CA THR A 66 -5.71 -9.26 -8.77
C THR A 66 -6.07 -10.71 -8.52
N ASP A 67 -5.32 -11.38 -7.66
CA ASP A 67 -5.58 -12.76 -7.25
C ASP A 67 -5.12 -12.96 -5.80
N TYR A 68 -6.05 -13.35 -4.95
CA TYR A 68 -5.78 -13.63 -3.53
C TYR A 68 -4.73 -14.73 -3.32
N ALA A 69 -4.53 -15.62 -4.29
CA ALA A 69 -3.49 -16.65 -4.23
C ALA A 69 -2.06 -16.05 -4.16
N MET A 70 -1.87 -14.82 -4.66
CA MET A 70 -0.60 -14.11 -4.62
C MET A 70 -0.34 -13.40 -3.27
N TYR A 71 -1.32 -13.38 -2.35
CA TYR A 71 -1.27 -12.56 -1.14
C TYR A 71 -0.09 -12.85 -0.21
N GLU A 72 0.33 -14.10 -0.04
CA GLU A 72 1.40 -14.47 0.90
C GLU A 72 2.77 -13.89 0.50
N GLU A 73 3.07 -13.84 -0.80
CA GLU A 73 4.30 -13.26 -1.36
C GLU A 73 4.02 -12.03 -2.24
N HIS A 74 2.92 -11.32 -1.98
CA HIS A 74 2.40 -10.24 -2.82
C HIS A 74 3.48 -9.22 -3.23
N HIS A 75 4.34 -8.78 -2.31
CA HIS A 75 5.38 -7.79 -2.57
C HIS A 75 6.33 -8.14 -3.74
N LYS A 76 6.55 -9.43 -4.02
CA LYS A 76 7.34 -9.88 -5.17
C LYS A 76 6.53 -9.78 -6.46
N TYR A 77 5.33 -10.37 -6.46
CA TYR A 77 4.44 -10.33 -7.63
C TYR A 77 4.03 -8.92 -8.00
N GLU A 78 3.82 -8.06 -7.01
CA GLU A 78 3.48 -6.65 -7.20
C GLU A 78 4.59 -5.88 -7.91
N ALA A 79 5.84 -6.09 -7.52
CA ALA A 79 6.98 -5.45 -8.16
C ALA A 79 7.14 -5.87 -9.64
N ASP A 80 6.86 -7.13 -9.95
CA ASP A 80 6.92 -7.63 -11.33
C ASP A 80 5.74 -7.09 -12.16
N ILE A 81 4.51 -7.14 -11.65
CA ILE A 81 3.33 -6.57 -12.30
C ILE A 81 3.51 -5.05 -12.52
N ALA A 82 4.02 -4.34 -11.52
CA ALA A 82 4.30 -2.91 -11.62
C ALA A 82 5.28 -2.61 -12.76
N LYS A 83 6.36 -3.40 -12.86
CA LYS A 83 7.35 -3.27 -13.96
C LYS A 83 6.71 -3.48 -15.33
N GLU A 84 5.87 -4.50 -15.49
CA GLU A 84 5.19 -4.80 -16.75
C GLU A 84 4.29 -3.63 -17.15
N ILE A 85 3.40 -3.18 -16.26
CA ILE A 85 2.50 -2.05 -16.51
C ILE A 85 3.27 -0.78 -16.87
N LEU A 86 4.31 -0.43 -16.12
CA LEU A 86 5.08 0.79 -16.34
C LEU A 86 5.90 0.74 -17.64
N ASN A 87 6.39 -0.43 -18.04
CA ASN A 87 7.04 -0.62 -19.33
C ASN A 87 6.05 -0.43 -20.49
N GLU A 88 4.85 -0.99 -20.41
CA GLU A 88 3.79 -0.80 -21.42
C GLU A 88 3.39 0.66 -21.57
N LEU A 89 3.41 1.42 -20.46
CA LEU A 89 3.12 2.86 -20.43
C LEU A 89 4.33 3.75 -20.79
N ASN A 90 5.44 3.14 -21.20
CA ASN A 90 6.69 3.82 -21.54
C ASN A 90 7.16 4.78 -20.42
N TYR A 91 7.07 4.33 -19.16
CA TYR A 91 7.60 5.06 -18.02
C TYR A 91 9.13 4.96 -17.97
N ASP A 92 9.76 5.95 -17.34
CA ASP A 92 11.22 5.99 -17.20
C ASP A 92 11.76 4.74 -16.47
N LYS A 93 12.83 4.15 -17.01
CA LYS A 93 13.38 2.87 -16.50
C LYS A 93 14.00 3.00 -15.11
N GLU A 94 14.67 4.11 -14.80
CA GLU A 94 15.30 4.32 -13.50
C GLU A 94 14.23 4.55 -12.43
N LYS A 95 13.22 5.35 -12.77
CA LYS A 95 12.03 5.54 -11.91
C LYS A 95 11.23 4.25 -11.74
N THR A 96 11.08 3.44 -12.79
CA THR A 96 10.43 2.11 -12.68
C THR A 96 11.18 1.22 -11.67
N ALA A 97 12.51 1.21 -11.72
CA ALA A 97 13.32 0.44 -10.77
C ALA A 97 13.15 0.96 -9.32
N LEU A 98 13.02 2.26 -9.13
CA LEU A 98 12.75 2.84 -7.81
C LEU A 98 11.34 2.51 -7.32
N VAL A 99 10.32 2.58 -8.17
CA VAL A 99 8.95 2.13 -7.85
C VAL A 99 8.94 0.66 -7.41
N GLN A 100 9.65 -0.22 -8.14
CA GLN A 100 9.77 -1.63 -7.75
C GLN A 100 10.40 -1.79 -6.35
N LYS A 101 11.44 -1.03 -6.02
CA LYS A 101 12.06 -1.04 -4.69
C LYS A 101 11.09 -0.58 -3.60
N CYS A 102 10.34 0.50 -3.85
CA CYS A 102 9.29 0.95 -2.92
C CYS A 102 8.28 -0.15 -2.64
N ILE A 103 7.81 -0.84 -3.69
CA ILE A 103 6.85 -1.94 -3.57
C ILE A 103 7.46 -3.12 -2.82
N LEU A 104 8.66 -3.58 -3.17
CA LEU A 104 9.33 -4.69 -2.48
C LEU A 104 9.53 -4.42 -0.98
N ASN A 105 9.80 -3.18 -0.59
CA ASN A 105 10.19 -2.79 0.76
C ASN A 105 9.04 -2.16 1.57
N HIS A 106 7.80 -2.09 1.01
CA HIS A 106 6.67 -1.52 1.75
C HIS A 106 6.23 -2.41 2.92
N ARG A 107 6.40 -3.74 2.80
CA ARG A 107 5.91 -4.71 3.78
C ARG A 107 6.68 -4.65 5.09
N GLY A 108 5.99 -4.45 6.22
CA GLY A 108 6.61 -4.38 7.55
C GLY A 108 7.09 -5.69 8.14
N SER A 109 6.70 -6.83 7.55
CA SER A 109 7.10 -8.16 8.04
C SER A 109 8.46 -8.62 7.49
N VAL A 110 8.98 -7.96 6.47
CA VAL A 110 10.29 -8.26 5.88
C VAL A 110 11.21 -7.07 6.17
N LYS A 111 12.24 -7.30 6.98
CA LYS A 111 13.29 -6.29 7.25
C LYS A 111 14.25 -6.22 6.06
N LEU A 112 13.80 -5.68 4.96
CA LEU A 112 14.68 -5.24 3.88
C LEU A 112 15.16 -3.83 4.23
N GLY A 113 16.46 -3.59 4.15
CA GLY A 113 17.00 -2.25 4.40
C GLY A 113 16.48 -1.27 3.35
N ARG A 114 15.63 -0.33 3.75
CA ARG A 114 15.21 0.77 2.90
C ARG A 114 16.40 1.69 2.65
N THR A 115 16.66 2.00 1.39
CA THR A 115 17.85 2.76 0.97
C THR A 115 17.49 4.14 0.45
N SER A 116 16.22 4.43 0.22
CA SER A 116 15.75 5.75 -0.23
C SER A 116 14.60 6.26 0.65
N ILE A 117 14.37 7.56 0.57
CA ILE A 117 13.25 8.21 1.27
C ILE A 117 11.91 7.83 0.65
N GLU A 118 11.86 7.50 -0.65
CA GLU A 118 10.67 7.02 -1.33
C GLU A 118 10.23 5.66 -0.78
N GLU A 119 11.18 4.72 -0.59
CA GLU A 119 10.92 3.43 0.04
C GLU A 119 10.37 3.58 1.46
N LEU A 120 10.94 4.53 2.22
CA LEU A 120 10.51 4.81 3.59
C LEU A 120 9.07 5.33 3.61
N TYR A 121 8.77 6.35 2.80
CA TYR A 121 7.48 7.02 2.87
C TYR A 121 6.33 6.27 2.20
N VAL A 122 6.59 5.43 1.20
CA VAL A 122 5.57 4.47 0.72
C VAL A 122 5.22 3.46 1.82
N ALA A 123 6.22 2.94 2.53
CA ALA A 123 5.97 2.01 3.63
C ALA A 123 5.28 2.65 4.84
N ASP A 124 5.60 3.91 5.15
CA ASP A 124 4.93 4.67 6.20
C ASP A 124 3.49 5.01 5.79
N ALA A 125 3.26 5.43 4.54
CA ALA A 125 1.95 5.73 4.01
C ALA A 125 1.01 4.51 4.07
N ASP A 126 1.49 3.31 3.70
CA ASP A 126 0.74 2.07 3.87
C ASP A 126 0.37 1.83 5.35
N ALA A 127 1.34 1.96 6.24
CA ALA A 127 1.10 1.77 7.67
C ALA A 127 0.08 2.76 8.26
N ILE A 128 0.19 4.04 7.93
CA ILE A 128 -0.73 5.10 8.35
C ILE A 128 -2.14 4.83 7.83
N SER A 129 -2.26 4.37 6.59
CA SER A 129 -3.55 4.15 5.94
C SER A 129 -4.39 3.04 6.57
N HIS A 130 -3.77 2.12 7.33
CA HIS A 130 -4.52 1.15 8.14
C HIS A 130 -5.35 1.82 9.23
N PHE A 131 -4.90 2.96 9.77
CA PHE A 131 -5.68 3.73 10.76
C PHE A 131 -6.82 4.51 10.09
N ASP A 132 -6.69 4.85 8.82
CA ASP A 132 -7.74 5.49 8.03
C ASP A 132 -8.80 4.48 7.54
N SER A 133 -8.40 3.21 7.38
CA SER A 133 -9.19 2.16 6.75
C SER A 133 -9.57 1.01 7.70
N VAL A 134 -9.79 1.31 8.99
CA VAL A 134 -10.22 0.29 9.98
C VAL A 134 -11.45 -0.51 9.53
N PRO A 135 -12.49 0.10 8.92
CA PRO A 135 -13.62 -0.67 8.39
C PRO A 135 -13.22 -1.75 7.38
N SER A 136 -12.22 -1.52 6.54
CA SER A 136 -11.72 -2.53 5.58
C SER A 136 -11.04 -3.71 6.29
N LEU A 137 -10.33 -3.46 7.37
CA LEU A 137 -9.73 -4.51 8.20
C LEU A 137 -10.79 -5.35 8.92
N LEU A 138 -11.86 -4.72 9.39
CA LEU A 138 -13.00 -5.40 10.01
C LEU A 138 -13.76 -6.25 8.98
N TYR A 139 -13.97 -5.72 7.76
CA TYR A 139 -14.56 -6.48 6.66
C TYR A 139 -13.74 -7.74 6.35
N LEU A 140 -12.41 -7.59 6.20
CA LEU A 140 -11.51 -8.73 5.99
C LEU A 140 -11.61 -9.77 7.11
N ALA A 141 -11.66 -9.32 8.36
CA ALA A 141 -11.73 -10.22 9.52
C ALA A 141 -13.07 -10.97 9.59
N TYR A 142 -14.19 -10.24 9.53
CA TYR A 142 -15.50 -10.80 9.82
C TYR A 142 -16.20 -11.41 8.60
N VAL A 143 -16.05 -10.78 7.43
CA VAL A 143 -16.75 -11.21 6.22
C VAL A 143 -15.93 -12.24 5.44
N GLU A 144 -14.68 -11.92 5.12
CA GLU A 144 -13.86 -12.79 4.28
C GLU A 144 -13.25 -13.96 5.07
N ARG A 145 -12.68 -13.67 6.25
CA ARG A 145 -12.05 -14.70 7.10
C ARG A 145 -13.02 -15.37 8.07
N LYS A 146 -14.25 -14.88 8.16
CA LYS A 146 -15.32 -15.42 9.02
C LYS A 146 -14.89 -15.65 10.47
N MET A 147 -14.06 -14.75 10.98
CA MET A 147 -13.62 -14.75 12.37
C MET A 147 -14.80 -14.41 13.27
N ASP A 148 -14.82 -14.96 14.50
CA ASP A 148 -15.71 -14.48 15.53
C ASP A 148 -15.32 -13.07 16.00
N ILE A 149 -16.18 -12.44 16.83
CA ILE A 149 -15.99 -11.06 17.28
C ILE A 149 -14.63 -10.87 17.96
N GLU A 150 -14.24 -11.79 18.84
CA GLU A 150 -13.02 -11.70 19.61
C GLU A 150 -11.76 -11.89 18.76
N GLN A 151 -11.77 -12.91 17.90
CA GLN A 151 -10.69 -13.19 16.95
C GLN A 151 -10.49 -12.02 15.98
N GLY A 152 -11.58 -11.49 15.43
CA GLY A 152 -11.51 -10.38 14.48
C GLY A 152 -11.03 -9.08 15.12
N ALA A 153 -11.50 -8.76 16.32
CA ALA A 153 -11.02 -7.60 17.07
C ALA A 153 -9.52 -7.71 17.38
N GLN A 154 -9.06 -8.88 17.81
CA GLN A 154 -7.64 -9.13 18.05
C GLN A 154 -6.80 -9.08 16.77
N PHE A 155 -7.32 -9.61 15.65
CA PHE A 155 -6.65 -9.53 14.36
C PHE A 155 -6.42 -8.07 13.95
N VAL A 156 -7.46 -7.22 14.01
CA VAL A 156 -7.38 -5.80 13.65
C VAL A 156 -6.42 -5.08 14.58
N ARG A 157 -6.56 -5.26 15.90
CA ARG A 157 -5.65 -4.66 16.89
C ARG A 157 -4.18 -4.98 16.60
N LYS A 158 -3.85 -6.26 16.41
CA LYS A 158 -2.48 -6.69 16.09
C LYS A 158 -1.98 -6.12 14.75
N LYS A 159 -2.87 -5.92 13.77
CA LYS A 159 -2.51 -5.28 12.49
C LYS A 159 -2.15 -3.82 12.71
N LEU A 160 -2.95 -3.07 13.49
CA LEU A 160 -2.69 -1.67 13.81
C LEU A 160 -1.41 -1.49 14.64
N GLU A 161 -1.19 -2.31 15.66
CA GLU A 161 0.05 -2.32 16.46
C GLU A 161 1.29 -2.55 15.57
N ARG A 162 1.24 -3.52 14.66
CA ARG A 162 2.34 -3.75 13.70
C ARG A 162 2.54 -2.57 12.77
N SER A 163 1.47 -1.96 12.30
CA SER A 163 1.52 -0.79 11.43
C SER A 163 2.20 0.38 12.14
N TYR A 164 1.83 0.67 13.38
CA TYR A 164 2.47 1.73 14.17
C TYR A 164 3.96 1.45 14.40
N ASN A 165 4.30 0.22 14.79
CA ASN A 165 5.69 -0.16 15.05
C ASN A 165 6.59 -0.12 13.82
N LYS A 166 6.02 -0.22 12.62
CA LYS A 166 6.71 -0.12 11.33
C LYS A 166 7.09 1.30 10.94
N LEU A 167 6.36 2.31 11.44
CA LEU A 167 6.57 3.72 11.09
C LEU A 167 7.98 4.18 11.42
N SER A 168 8.50 5.11 10.62
CA SER A 168 9.67 5.91 10.95
C SER A 168 9.43 6.72 12.22
N ASP A 169 10.51 7.19 12.86
CA ASP A 169 10.37 7.97 14.09
C ASP A 169 9.63 9.29 13.84
N GLU A 170 9.87 9.93 12.69
CA GLU A 170 9.17 11.14 12.25
C GLU A 170 7.66 10.90 12.08
N SER A 171 7.30 9.79 11.45
CA SER A 171 5.89 9.43 11.25
C SER A 171 5.21 9.01 12.55
N LYS A 172 5.92 8.33 13.46
CA LYS A 172 5.39 8.00 14.79
C LYS A 172 5.03 9.24 15.60
N GLU A 173 5.90 10.25 15.60
CA GLU A 173 5.65 11.49 16.33
C GLU A 173 4.38 12.18 15.84
N ILE A 174 4.14 12.21 14.52
CA ILE A 174 2.97 12.86 13.94
C ILE A 174 1.69 12.06 14.19
N TYR A 175 1.75 10.73 14.09
CA TYR A 175 0.56 9.86 14.12
C TYR A 175 0.29 9.22 15.48
N LYS A 176 1.08 9.55 16.50
CA LYS A 176 0.92 9.02 17.86
C LYS A 176 -0.49 9.21 18.42
N VAL A 177 -1.03 10.42 18.32
CA VAL A 177 -2.38 10.74 18.82
C VAL A 177 -3.47 9.93 18.12
N LYS A 178 -3.28 9.59 16.85
CA LYS A 178 -4.24 8.79 16.08
C LYS A 178 -4.17 7.31 16.44
N TYR A 179 -3.01 6.86 16.91
CA TYR A 179 -2.81 5.49 17.36
C TYR A 179 -3.35 5.27 18.79
N GLU A 180 -3.17 6.22 19.70
CA GLU A 180 -3.70 6.23 21.08
C GLU A 180 -5.22 6.38 21.11
#